data_a17279fa42690292485cdca289445e70
#
_entry.id   a17279fa42690292485cdca289445e70
#
_cell.length_a   1.000
_cell.length_b   1.000
_cell.length_c   1.000
_cell.angle_alpha   90.00
_cell.angle_beta   90.00
_cell.angle_gamma   90.00
#
_symmetry.space_group_name_H-M   'P 1'
#
loop_
_entity.id
_entity.type
_entity.pdbx_description
1 polymer ?
#
loop_
_entity_poly.entity_id
_entity_poly.type
_entity_poly.pdbx_seq_one_letter_code
_entity_poly.pdbx_strand_id
1 'polypeptide(L)'
;MKKSAALLACFALALSSCAAAPKDTSLKAQLDFENNYITLPLDEYDRSDQAIDITVRASLLIRKECYAKKGYDFEILENGWVSRGASQYGSWNVKHAANHFTSIQVRDEQERIYKSIPEDVRVSCREEHREELNALKFDEAHEEKYRPVERIRGEAYQRAQGDPEWKKARSDWWDCQREEGLTPRTGDGEWTSKELASLN
;
A
#
# COMPACT_ATOMS: atom_id res chain seq x y z
N MET A 1 4.21 -72.70 -18.80
CA MET A 1 4.91 -71.46 -18.60
C MET A 1 4.10 -70.34 -19.20
N LYS A 2 3.21 -69.74 -18.44
CA LYS A 2 2.40 -68.52 -18.80
C LYS A 2 2.08 -67.84 -17.49
N LYS A 3 2.78 -66.72 -17.17
CA LYS A 3 2.42 -65.73 -16.14
C LYS A 3 3.52 -64.68 -16.15
N SER A 4 3.34 -63.57 -16.86
CA SER A 4 4.04 -62.29 -16.62
C SER A 4 3.68 -61.27 -17.72
N ALA A 5 2.44 -60.77 -17.74
CA ALA A 5 2.01 -59.71 -18.66
C ALA A 5 0.91 -58.81 -18.07
N ALA A 6 0.83 -58.67 -16.75
CA ALA A 6 -0.27 -57.92 -16.11
C ALA A 6 0.18 -56.81 -15.15
N LEU A 7 1.44 -56.38 -15.18
CA LEU A 7 1.96 -55.39 -14.18
C LEU A 7 2.49 -54.07 -14.78
N LEU A 8 2.27 -53.83 -16.07
CA LEU A 8 2.75 -52.61 -16.74
C LEU A 8 1.68 -51.57 -17.10
N ALA A 9 0.39 -51.84 -16.79
CA ALA A 9 -0.70 -50.96 -17.18
C ALA A 9 -1.16 -49.97 -16.11
N CYS A 10 -0.64 -50.04 -14.88
CA CYS A 10 -1.07 -49.12 -13.79
C CYS A 10 -0.20 -47.90 -13.52
N PHE A 11 0.91 -47.73 -14.24
CA PHE A 11 1.83 -46.60 -13.99
C PHE A 11 1.63 -45.40 -14.94
N ALA A 12 0.74 -45.48 -15.92
CA ALA A 12 0.53 -44.44 -16.92
C ALA A 12 -0.59 -43.42 -16.57
N LEU A 13 -1.31 -43.61 -15.45
CA LEU A 13 -2.43 -42.73 -15.08
C LEU A 13 -2.16 -41.71 -13.98
N ALA A 14 -0.93 -41.61 -13.48
CA ALA A 14 -0.58 -40.71 -12.38
C ALA A 14 0.11 -39.38 -12.83
N LEU A 15 0.24 -39.13 -14.13
CA LEU A 15 0.92 -37.94 -14.65
C LEU A 15 -0.01 -36.89 -15.28
N SER A 16 -1.28 -36.99 -15.13
CA SER A 16 -2.25 -36.07 -15.73
C SER A 16 -3.09 -35.38 -14.67
N SER A 17 -2.53 -34.44 -13.94
CA SER A 17 -3.34 -33.32 -13.40
C SER A 17 -2.52 -32.31 -12.57
N CYS A 18 -1.55 -31.67 -13.18
CA CYS A 18 -1.26 -30.28 -12.83
C CYS A 18 -1.46 -29.44 -14.07
N ALA A 19 -2.61 -29.56 -14.72
CA ALA A 19 -3.09 -28.52 -15.58
C ALA A 19 -3.41 -27.36 -14.64
N ALA A 20 -2.50 -26.35 -14.61
CA ALA A 20 -2.82 -25.09 -13.94
C ALA A 20 -4.20 -24.65 -14.44
N ALA A 21 -5.11 -24.38 -13.50
CA ALA A 21 -6.41 -23.83 -13.85
C ALA A 21 -6.20 -22.67 -14.85
N PRO A 22 -7.01 -22.60 -15.91
CA PRO A 22 -6.87 -21.53 -16.89
C PRO A 22 -6.88 -20.20 -16.12
N LYS A 23 -5.86 -19.37 -16.33
CA LYS A 23 -5.80 -18.06 -15.71
C LYS A 23 -7.03 -17.30 -16.16
N ASP A 24 -7.88 -16.91 -15.22
CA ASP A 24 -8.94 -15.97 -15.50
C ASP A 24 -8.30 -14.61 -15.80
N THR A 25 -8.30 -14.25 -17.07
CA THR A 25 -7.77 -12.96 -17.56
C THR A 25 -8.88 -11.93 -17.76
N SER A 26 -10.11 -12.24 -17.34
CA SER A 26 -11.25 -11.32 -17.43
C SER A 26 -11.15 -10.18 -16.42
N LEU A 27 -10.54 -10.44 -15.26
CA LEU A 27 -10.33 -9.45 -14.23
C LEU A 27 -9.09 -8.60 -14.55
N LYS A 28 -9.31 -7.33 -14.85
CA LYS A 28 -8.25 -6.36 -15.18
C LYS A 28 -8.28 -5.19 -14.22
N ALA A 29 -7.10 -4.58 -14.00
CA ALA A 29 -7.02 -3.28 -13.36
C ALA A 29 -7.80 -2.24 -14.16
N GLN A 30 -8.51 -1.37 -13.45
CA GLN A 30 -9.20 -0.22 -14.02
C GLN A 30 -8.35 1.02 -13.72
N LEU A 31 -8.02 1.78 -14.77
CA LEU A 31 -7.18 2.97 -14.68
C LEU A 31 -8.05 4.21 -14.80
N ASP A 32 -8.06 5.03 -13.77
CA ASP A 32 -8.66 6.37 -13.79
C ASP A 32 -7.53 7.39 -13.94
N PHE A 33 -7.29 7.79 -15.19
CA PHE A 33 -6.21 8.74 -15.51
C PHE A 33 -6.50 10.16 -15.01
N GLU A 34 -7.77 10.52 -14.86
CA GLU A 34 -8.14 11.85 -14.37
C GLU A 34 -7.86 11.99 -12.89
N ASN A 35 -8.20 10.97 -12.10
CA ASN A 35 -8.03 10.98 -10.65
C ASN A 35 -6.74 10.30 -10.18
N ASN A 36 -5.86 9.86 -11.10
CA ASN A 36 -4.62 9.16 -10.80
C ASN A 36 -4.84 7.94 -9.90
N TYR A 37 -5.86 7.16 -10.20
CA TYR A 37 -6.28 6.03 -9.38
C TYR A 37 -6.27 4.73 -10.19
N ILE A 38 -5.89 3.64 -9.52
CA ILE A 38 -5.95 2.29 -10.05
C ILE A 38 -6.84 1.47 -9.15
N THR A 39 -7.91 0.89 -9.72
CA THR A 39 -8.71 -0.10 -9.02
C THR A 39 -8.27 -1.49 -9.46
N LEU A 40 -7.83 -2.28 -8.51
CA LEU A 40 -7.47 -3.68 -8.73
C LEU A 40 -8.66 -4.58 -8.40
N PRO A 41 -8.80 -5.74 -9.07
CA PRO A 41 -9.84 -6.71 -8.74
C PRO A 41 -9.81 -7.18 -7.27
N LEU A 42 -8.67 -7.06 -6.63
CA LEU A 42 -8.47 -7.46 -5.23
C LEU A 42 -8.96 -6.40 -4.23
N ASP A 43 -9.14 -5.15 -4.67
CA ASP A 43 -9.47 -4.03 -3.77
C ASP A 43 -10.87 -4.17 -3.16
N GLU A 44 -11.80 -4.88 -3.81
CA GLU A 44 -13.12 -5.17 -3.25
C GLU A 44 -13.07 -6.06 -1.99
N TYR A 45 -11.95 -6.77 -1.80
CA TYR A 45 -11.71 -7.65 -0.65
C TYR A 45 -10.82 -7.00 0.40
N ASP A 46 -10.35 -5.79 0.16
CA ASP A 46 -9.47 -5.06 1.06
C ASP A 46 -10.26 -4.06 1.93
N ARG A 47 -9.55 -3.50 2.89
CA ARG A 47 -10.07 -2.38 3.70
C ARG A 47 -10.29 -1.17 2.81
N SER A 48 -11.45 -0.56 2.91
CA SER A 48 -11.70 0.68 2.18
C SER A 48 -10.86 1.83 2.76
N ASP A 49 -10.34 2.68 1.89
CA ASP A 49 -9.64 3.91 2.29
C ASP A 49 -10.51 4.76 3.23
N GLN A 50 -11.83 4.78 3.00
CA GLN A 50 -12.77 5.49 3.86
C GLN A 50 -12.78 4.94 5.31
N ALA A 51 -12.72 3.61 5.48
CA ALA A 51 -12.68 3.01 6.81
C ALA A 51 -11.37 3.36 7.53
N ILE A 52 -10.25 3.37 6.81
CA ILE A 52 -8.95 3.77 7.35
C ILE A 52 -8.98 5.25 7.75
N ASP A 53 -9.49 6.13 6.89
CA ASP A 53 -9.60 7.56 7.15
C ASP A 53 -10.45 7.88 8.38
N ILE A 54 -11.60 7.21 8.52
CA ILE A 54 -12.48 7.37 9.70
C ILE A 54 -11.73 6.97 10.97
N THR A 55 -11.02 5.85 10.95
CA THR A 55 -10.28 5.32 12.10
C THR A 55 -9.14 6.26 12.50
N VAL A 56 -8.36 6.72 11.53
CA VAL A 56 -7.28 7.69 11.77
C VAL A 56 -7.84 8.98 12.35
N ARG A 57 -8.88 9.54 11.74
CA ARG A 57 -9.51 10.79 12.20
C ARG A 57 -10.07 10.66 13.61
N ALA A 58 -10.72 9.55 13.93
CA ALA A 58 -11.23 9.30 15.29
C ALA A 58 -10.08 9.27 16.31
N SER A 59 -8.97 8.61 16.00
CA SER A 59 -7.81 8.56 16.88
C SER A 59 -7.17 9.93 17.12
N LEU A 60 -7.16 10.79 16.09
CA LEU A 60 -6.65 12.17 16.20
C LEU A 60 -7.56 13.05 17.08
N LEU A 61 -8.88 12.90 16.95
CA LEU A 61 -9.84 13.64 17.76
C LEU A 61 -9.73 13.29 19.25
N ILE A 62 -9.60 11.99 19.59
CA ILE A 62 -9.36 11.55 20.97
C ILE A 62 -8.09 12.22 21.53
N ARG A 63 -7.00 12.21 20.77
CA ARG A 63 -5.74 12.83 21.19
C ARG A 63 -5.87 14.34 21.32
N LYS A 64 -6.53 15.00 20.38
CA LYS A 64 -6.78 16.46 20.40
C LYS A 64 -7.49 16.86 21.69
N GLU A 65 -8.53 16.14 22.07
CA GLU A 65 -9.27 16.41 23.31
C GLU A 65 -8.39 16.26 24.54
N CYS A 66 -7.58 15.20 24.62
CA CYS A 66 -6.66 14.99 25.72
C CYS A 66 -5.59 16.09 25.80
N TYR A 67 -4.99 16.45 24.69
CA TYR A 67 -3.98 17.51 24.64
C TYR A 67 -4.56 18.86 25.09
N ALA A 68 -5.78 19.18 24.64
CA ALA A 68 -6.48 20.40 25.04
C ALA A 68 -6.70 20.45 26.57
N LYS A 69 -7.11 19.33 27.21
CA LYS A 69 -7.24 19.23 28.67
C LYS A 69 -5.93 19.47 29.41
N LYS A 70 -4.78 19.19 28.74
CA LYS A 70 -3.45 19.44 29.29
C LYS A 70 -2.85 20.80 28.89
N GLY A 71 -3.66 21.66 28.22
CA GLY A 71 -3.28 23.04 27.85
C GLY A 71 -2.51 23.15 26.53
N TYR A 72 -2.52 22.11 25.69
CA TYR A 72 -1.88 22.11 24.38
C TYR A 72 -2.90 22.18 23.27
N ASP A 73 -2.71 23.10 22.33
CA ASP A 73 -3.48 23.13 21.10
C ASP A 73 -2.89 22.15 20.09
N PHE A 74 -3.78 21.34 19.50
CA PHE A 74 -3.41 20.38 18.47
C PHE A 74 -4.37 20.54 17.29
N GLU A 75 -3.92 21.27 16.30
CA GLU A 75 -4.66 21.43 15.06
C GLU A 75 -4.58 20.15 14.21
N ILE A 76 -5.73 19.70 13.71
CA ILE A 76 -5.82 18.60 12.74
C ILE A 76 -6.03 19.23 11.38
N LEU A 77 -4.99 19.25 10.55
CA LEU A 77 -5.04 19.79 9.20
C LEU A 77 -5.88 18.88 8.31
N GLU A 78 -6.61 19.48 7.40
CA GLU A 78 -7.32 18.72 6.37
C GLU A 78 -6.29 17.97 5.50
N ASN A 79 -6.47 16.67 5.34
CA ASN A 79 -5.58 15.77 4.62
C ASN A 79 -4.16 15.60 5.21
N GLY A 80 -3.89 16.10 6.42
CA GLY A 80 -2.56 16.00 7.05
C GLY A 80 -2.13 14.56 7.42
N TRP A 81 -3.09 13.64 7.56
CA TRP A 81 -2.82 12.25 7.95
C TRP A 81 -3.40 11.22 6.96
N VAL A 82 -4.13 11.70 5.97
CA VAL A 82 -4.73 10.83 4.97
C VAL A 82 -3.66 10.45 3.97
N SER A 83 -3.23 9.21 4.02
CA SER A 83 -2.50 8.58 2.92
C SER A 83 -3.50 8.32 1.80
N ARG A 84 -3.91 9.36 1.10
CA ARG A 84 -4.58 9.14 -0.18
C ARG A 84 -3.51 8.55 -1.08
N GLY A 85 -3.65 7.23 -1.30
CA GLY A 85 -2.71 6.44 -2.01
C GLY A 85 -2.02 7.19 -3.13
N ALA A 86 -0.87 7.79 -2.80
CA ALA A 86 0.11 8.00 -3.84
C ALA A 86 0.21 6.62 -4.48
N SER A 87 -0.28 6.51 -5.70
CA SER A 87 -0.26 5.26 -6.41
C SER A 87 1.12 4.65 -6.18
N GLN A 88 1.19 3.44 -5.67
CA GLN A 88 2.47 2.72 -5.52
C GLN A 88 3.26 2.65 -6.84
N TYR A 89 2.64 3.10 -7.93
CA TYR A 89 3.17 3.18 -9.27
C TYR A 89 3.50 4.63 -9.70
N GLY A 90 3.49 5.60 -8.79
CA GLY A 90 3.77 6.99 -9.07
C GLY A 90 2.55 7.81 -9.49
N SER A 91 2.80 9.06 -9.88
CA SER A 91 1.76 9.97 -10.38
C SER A 91 1.96 10.18 -11.87
N TRP A 92 0.97 9.80 -12.68
CA TRP A 92 0.99 9.98 -14.14
C TRP A 92 0.14 11.17 -14.61
N ASN A 93 -0.48 11.88 -13.68
CA ASN A 93 -1.28 13.07 -13.97
C ASN A 93 -0.57 14.30 -13.39
N VAL A 94 -0.26 15.28 -14.23
CA VAL A 94 0.49 16.50 -13.84
C VAL A 94 -0.21 17.26 -12.73
N LYS A 95 -1.54 17.36 -12.76
CA LYS A 95 -2.33 18.01 -11.71
C LYS A 95 -2.18 17.28 -10.37
N HIS A 96 -2.21 15.95 -10.40
CA HIS A 96 -1.99 15.14 -9.19
C HIS A 96 -0.55 15.20 -8.72
N ALA A 97 0.42 15.22 -9.63
CA ALA A 97 1.82 15.42 -9.27
C ALA A 97 2.04 16.74 -8.54
N ALA A 98 1.45 17.84 -9.04
CA ALA A 98 1.51 19.14 -8.37
C ALA A 98 0.84 19.12 -6.98
N ASN A 99 -0.32 18.46 -6.87
CA ASN A 99 -1.03 18.32 -5.60
C ASN A 99 -0.31 17.38 -4.62
N HIS A 100 0.48 16.44 -5.12
CA HIS A 100 1.24 15.53 -4.27
C HIS A 100 2.27 16.27 -3.42
N PHE A 101 3.00 17.24 -3.99
CA PHE A 101 3.91 18.10 -3.21
C PHE A 101 3.15 18.87 -2.13
N THR A 102 1.97 19.40 -2.44
CA THR A 102 1.13 20.08 -1.45
C THR A 102 0.70 19.12 -0.33
N SER A 103 0.38 17.87 -0.66
CA SER A 103 -0.01 16.87 0.35
C SER A 103 1.16 16.46 1.25
N ILE A 104 2.38 16.39 0.71
CA ILE A 104 3.61 16.17 1.50
C ILE A 104 3.81 17.33 2.48
N GLN A 105 3.73 18.57 2.01
CA GLN A 105 3.88 19.75 2.88
C GLN A 105 2.84 19.79 4.00
N VAL A 106 1.58 19.46 3.70
CA VAL A 106 0.52 19.39 4.73
C VAL A 106 0.81 18.29 5.75
N ARG A 107 1.29 17.13 5.30
CA ARG A 107 1.68 16.04 6.19
C ARG A 107 2.86 16.42 7.08
N ASP A 108 3.89 17.04 6.52
CA ASP A 108 5.07 17.45 7.27
C ASP A 108 4.72 18.54 8.31
N GLU A 109 3.84 19.48 7.95
CA GLU A 109 3.31 20.46 8.87
C GLU A 109 2.49 19.80 9.98
N GLN A 110 1.64 18.83 9.65
CA GLN A 110 0.89 18.07 10.65
C GLN A 110 1.83 17.31 11.59
N GLU A 111 2.90 16.73 11.07
CA GLU A 111 3.91 16.07 11.89
C GLU A 111 4.66 17.06 12.79
N ARG A 112 4.96 18.25 12.27
CA ARG A 112 5.55 19.34 13.07
C ARG A 112 4.63 19.76 14.21
N ILE A 113 3.32 19.93 13.93
CA ILE A 113 2.31 20.22 14.96
C ILE A 113 2.28 19.10 16.01
N TYR A 114 2.27 17.84 15.56
CA TYR A 114 2.29 16.70 16.48
C TYR A 114 3.55 16.67 17.34
N LYS A 115 4.72 16.92 16.78
CA LYS A 115 6.00 16.95 17.51
C LYS A 115 6.14 18.16 18.45
N SER A 116 5.37 19.23 18.23
CA SER A 116 5.34 20.37 19.15
C SER A 116 4.68 20.03 20.51
N ILE A 117 3.87 18.99 20.56
CA ILE A 117 3.32 18.46 21.82
C ILE A 117 4.43 17.68 22.55
N PRO A 118 4.76 18.00 23.82
CA PRO A 118 5.78 17.27 24.56
C PRO A 118 5.55 15.77 24.59
N GLU A 119 6.64 15.00 24.53
CA GLU A 119 6.54 13.53 24.41
C GLU A 119 5.84 12.89 25.59
N ASP A 120 6.11 13.35 26.81
CA ASP A 120 5.48 12.89 28.04
C ASP A 120 3.96 13.12 28.00
N VAL A 121 3.50 14.26 27.47
CA VAL A 121 2.07 14.55 27.24
C VAL A 121 1.48 13.60 26.20
N ARG A 122 2.19 13.37 25.09
CA ARG A 122 1.75 12.44 24.04
C ARG A 122 1.63 11.00 24.57
N VAL A 123 2.60 10.59 25.38
CA VAL A 123 2.60 9.27 26.02
C VAL A 123 1.45 9.18 27.04
N SER A 124 1.32 10.17 27.93
CA SER A 124 0.25 10.21 28.94
C SER A 124 -1.13 10.11 28.29
N CYS A 125 -1.41 10.91 27.25
CA CYS A 125 -2.69 10.86 26.57
C CYS A 125 -2.96 9.52 25.86
N ARG A 126 -1.93 8.87 25.33
CA ARG A 126 -2.07 7.53 24.75
C ARG A 126 -2.43 6.48 25.80
N GLU A 127 -1.84 6.57 26.99
CA GLU A 127 -2.12 5.65 28.10
C GLU A 127 -3.50 5.90 28.71
N GLU A 128 -3.89 7.16 28.92
CA GLU A 128 -5.20 7.54 29.45
C GLU A 128 -6.36 7.08 28.54
N HIS A 129 -6.16 7.08 27.23
CA HIS A 129 -7.17 6.68 26.23
C HIS A 129 -6.82 5.36 25.52
N ARG A 130 -6.04 4.49 26.18
CA ARG A 130 -5.55 3.24 25.58
C ARG A 130 -6.68 2.34 25.09
N GLU A 131 -7.73 2.17 25.87
CA GLU A 131 -8.86 1.30 25.53
C GLU A 131 -9.62 1.85 24.31
N GLU A 132 -9.93 3.14 24.30
CA GLU A 132 -10.60 3.81 23.18
C GLU A 132 -9.76 3.75 21.90
N LEU A 133 -8.46 4.03 22.00
CA LEU A 133 -7.54 3.96 20.88
C LEU A 133 -7.33 2.53 20.37
N ASN A 134 -7.37 1.53 21.27
CA ASN A 134 -7.29 0.13 20.87
C ASN A 134 -8.59 -0.34 20.20
N ALA A 135 -9.75 0.16 20.64
CA ALA A 135 -11.02 -0.15 20.00
C ALA A 135 -11.12 0.37 18.55
N LEU A 136 -10.31 1.38 18.19
CA LEU A 136 -10.19 1.86 16.82
C LEU A 136 -9.23 1.03 15.96
N LYS A 137 -8.37 0.22 16.57
CA LYS A 137 -7.50 -0.69 15.81
C LYS A 137 -8.33 -1.83 15.23
N PHE A 138 -7.93 -2.28 14.09
CA PHE A 138 -8.45 -3.54 13.59
C PHE A 138 -8.00 -4.65 14.56
N ASP A 139 -8.95 -5.44 15.05
CA ASP A 139 -8.66 -6.58 15.92
C ASP A 139 -7.99 -7.73 15.15
N GLU A 140 -7.50 -8.74 15.86
CA GLU A 140 -6.82 -9.86 15.27
C GLU A 140 -7.70 -10.63 14.25
N ALA A 141 -9.00 -10.76 14.54
CA ALA A 141 -9.94 -11.41 13.64
C ALA A 141 -10.12 -10.61 12.34
N HIS A 142 -10.10 -9.28 12.44
CA HIS A 142 -10.15 -8.39 11.30
C HIS A 142 -8.86 -8.48 10.47
N GLU A 143 -7.70 -8.44 11.13
CA GLU A 143 -6.39 -8.62 10.46
C GLU A 143 -6.31 -9.99 9.77
N GLU A 144 -6.79 -11.05 10.41
CA GLU A 144 -6.82 -12.39 9.83
C GLU A 144 -7.66 -12.47 8.56
N LYS A 145 -8.78 -11.74 8.52
CA LYS A 145 -9.66 -11.65 7.34
C LYS A 145 -8.94 -11.06 6.13
N TYR A 146 -8.05 -10.07 6.33
CA TYR A 146 -7.36 -9.38 5.24
C TYR A 146 -5.97 -9.95 4.91
N ARG A 147 -5.42 -10.80 5.79
CA ARG A 147 -4.11 -11.45 5.55
C ARG A 147 -4.00 -12.20 4.21
N PRO A 148 -5.05 -12.94 3.74
CA PRO A 148 -5.00 -13.54 2.42
C PRO A 148 -4.88 -12.54 1.28
N VAL A 149 -5.54 -11.38 1.41
CA VAL A 149 -5.50 -10.29 0.42
C VAL A 149 -4.08 -9.73 0.32
N GLU A 150 -3.46 -9.40 1.45
CA GLU A 150 -2.09 -8.91 1.52
C GLU A 150 -1.08 -9.91 0.94
N ARG A 151 -1.26 -11.21 1.26
CA ARG A 151 -0.40 -12.26 0.72
C ARG A 151 -0.53 -12.36 -0.80
N ILE A 152 -1.75 -12.36 -1.34
CA ILE A 152 -2.00 -12.44 -2.79
C ILE A 152 -1.42 -11.20 -3.48
N ARG A 153 -1.58 -10.01 -2.88
CA ARG A 153 -1.01 -8.75 -3.40
C ARG A 153 0.51 -8.84 -3.46
N GLY A 154 1.15 -9.29 -2.39
CA GLY A 154 2.60 -9.49 -2.34
C GLY A 154 3.11 -10.49 -3.38
N GLU A 155 2.45 -11.64 -3.52
CA GLU A 155 2.79 -12.64 -4.54
C GLU A 155 2.60 -12.11 -5.96
N ALA A 156 1.51 -11.37 -6.22
CA ALA A 156 1.24 -10.76 -7.52
C ALA A 156 2.32 -9.73 -7.88
N TYR A 157 2.72 -8.90 -6.92
CA TYR A 157 3.79 -7.93 -7.10
C TYR A 157 5.13 -8.60 -7.42
N GLN A 158 5.51 -9.64 -6.68
CA GLN A 158 6.73 -10.41 -6.95
C GLN A 158 6.73 -11.04 -8.35
N ARG A 159 5.58 -11.57 -8.79
CA ARG A 159 5.44 -12.12 -10.15
C ARG A 159 5.56 -11.04 -11.21
N ALA A 160 4.94 -9.87 -10.98
CA ALA A 160 5.02 -8.74 -11.90
C ALA A 160 6.47 -8.26 -12.08
N GLN A 161 7.27 -8.23 -11.03
CA GLN A 161 8.70 -7.89 -11.13
C GLN A 161 9.49 -8.86 -12.02
N GLY A 162 9.05 -10.11 -12.15
CA GLY A 162 9.61 -11.11 -13.05
C GLY A 162 9.21 -10.93 -14.51
N ASP A 163 8.13 -10.21 -14.79
CA ASP A 163 7.52 -10.07 -16.10
C ASP A 163 8.41 -9.23 -17.04
N PRO A 164 8.62 -9.67 -18.30
CA PRO A 164 9.42 -8.92 -19.27
C PRO A 164 8.87 -7.52 -19.60
N GLU A 165 7.54 -7.36 -19.65
CA GLU A 165 6.90 -6.06 -19.94
C GLU A 165 7.11 -5.09 -18.76
N TRP A 166 7.00 -5.58 -17.53
CA TRP A 166 7.32 -4.82 -16.33
C TRP A 166 8.77 -4.35 -16.32
N LYS A 167 9.71 -5.26 -16.61
CA LYS A 167 11.14 -4.92 -16.67
C LYS A 167 11.43 -3.89 -17.75
N LYS A 168 10.77 -4.02 -18.90
CA LYS A 168 10.90 -3.04 -19.98
C LYS A 168 10.34 -1.67 -19.57
N ALA A 169 9.13 -1.62 -19.04
CA ALA A 169 8.51 -0.37 -18.58
C ALA A 169 9.35 0.34 -17.54
N ARG A 170 9.97 -0.42 -16.64
CA ARG A 170 10.87 0.10 -15.61
C ARG A 170 12.17 0.64 -16.21
N SER A 171 12.74 -0.05 -17.20
CA SER A 171 13.91 0.44 -17.92
C SER A 171 13.60 1.75 -18.65
N ASP A 172 12.48 1.80 -19.37
CA ASP A 172 12.03 2.99 -20.09
C ASP A 172 11.82 4.18 -19.12
N TRP A 173 11.30 3.92 -17.91
CA TRP A 173 11.16 4.93 -16.86
C TRP A 173 12.51 5.46 -16.38
N TRP A 174 13.49 4.60 -16.17
CA TRP A 174 14.83 5.03 -15.79
C TRP A 174 15.55 5.82 -16.89
N ASP A 175 15.31 5.47 -18.16
CA ASP A 175 15.83 6.22 -19.32
C ASP A 175 15.22 7.63 -19.33
N CYS A 176 13.91 7.75 -19.17
CA CYS A 176 13.23 9.02 -19.05
C CYS A 176 13.78 9.88 -17.89
N GLN A 177 14.00 9.31 -16.71
CA GLN A 177 14.63 10.04 -15.61
C GLN A 177 16.03 10.57 -15.97
N ARG A 178 16.83 9.76 -16.66
CA ARG A 178 18.17 10.19 -17.12
C ARG A 178 18.10 11.31 -18.15
N GLU A 179 17.14 11.27 -19.07
CA GLU A 179 16.90 12.33 -20.04
C GLU A 179 16.53 13.65 -19.39
N GLU A 180 15.80 13.60 -18.27
CA GLU A 180 15.46 14.77 -17.46
C GLU A 180 16.59 15.18 -16.46
N GLY A 181 17.76 14.57 -16.54
CA GLY A 181 18.92 14.90 -15.71
C GLY A 181 18.85 14.34 -14.28
N LEU A 182 17.94 13.40 -14.03
CA LEU A 182 17.80 12.75 -12.73
C LEU A 182 18.61 11.45 -12.67
N THR A 183 19.00 11.04 -11.47
CA THR A 183 19.72 9.79 -11.22
C THR A 183 18.76 8.71 -10.74
N PRO A 184 18.36 7.73 -11.59
CA PRO A 184 17.43 6.68 -11.17
C PRO A 184 17.97 5.86 -10.00
N ARG A 185 17.09 5.48 -9.07
CA ARG A 185 17.37 4.44 -8.09
C ARG A 185 16.98 3.10 -8.72
N THR A 186 17.98 2.24 -8.95
CA THR A 186 17.80 0.99 -9.70
C THR A 186 17.62 -0.26 -8.82
N GLY A 187 17.44 -0.08 -7.51
CA GLY A 187 17.12 -1.17 -6.58
C GLY A 187 15.75 -1.79 -6.83
N ASP A 188 15.51 -2.99 -6.30
CA ASP A 188 14.22 -3.66 -6.39
C ASP A 188 13.12 -2.82 -5.72
N GLY A 189 12.00 -2.63 -6.44
CA GLY A 189 10.89 -1.79 -5.96
C GLY A 189 11.12 -0.28 -6.03
N GLU A 190 12.26 0.18 -6.50
CA GLU A 190 12.61 1.59 -6.57
C GLU A 190 12.10 2.24 -7.87
N TRP A 191 11.33 3.31 -7.75
CA TRP A 191 10.74 4.05 -8.88
C TRP A 191 11.11 5.54 -8.88
N THR A 192 11.81 6.00 -7.84
CA THR A 192 12.20 7.41 -7.69
C THR A 192 13.64 7.65 -8.11
N SER A 193 14.06 8.90 -8.20
CA SER A 193 15.46 9.29 -8.38
C SER A 193 16.15 9.55 -7.03
N LYS A 194 17.49 9.63 -7.05
CA LYS A 194 18.27 10.00 -5.86
C LYS A 194 17.94 11.41 -5.38
N GLU A 195 17.75 12.33 -6.32
CA GLU A 195 17.43 13.72 -6.04
C GLU A 195 16.08 13.86 -5.34
N LEU A 196 15.05 13.16 -5.83
CA LEU A 196 13.72 13.16 -5.20
C LEU A 196 13.70 12.45 -3.86
N ALA A 197 14.46 11.37 -3.71
CA ALA A 197 14.55 10.64 -2.44
C ALA A 197 15.27 11.46 -1.35
N SER A 198 16.09 12.44 -1.71
CA SER A 198 16.78 13.33 -0.76
C SER A 198 15.90 14.49 -0.27
N LEU A 199 14.72 14.69 -0.85
CA LEU A 199 13.75 15.70 -0.44
C LEU A 199 12.77 15.19 0.64
N ASN A 200 12.81 13.90 0.95
CA ASN A 200 12.03 13.25 2.02
C ASN A 200 12.93 12.95 3.22
#